data_d87fef5506824568b03e7b8ca288808a
#
_entry.id   d87fef5506824568b03e7b8ca288808a
#
_cell.length_a   1.000
_cell.length_b   1.000
_cell.length_c   1.000
_cell.angle_alpha   90.00
_cell.angle_beta   90.00
_cell.angle_gamma   90.00
#
_symmetry.space_group_name_H-M   'P 1'
#
loop_
_entity.id
_entity.type
_entity.pdbx_description
1 polymer ?
#
loop_
_entity_poly.entity_id
_entity_poly.type
_entity_poly.pdbx_seq_one_letter_code
_entity_poly.pdbx_strand_id
1 'polypeptide(L)'
;MRERSVVAEQYATTDRFTQRIGIWGPGPDGIDPVIALRDAVIALEPHRVVEMGCGTGLLAAQVCRALPECDYLATDLSPAMVAATVATGATVRAMVAPADTLPVADGWADVVIAAWMLYHVPDLDAVIAEAARVLTPGGTFFAVTNGDEHLATLLADAGSGPVRTQFSAENGAAVLGRQFSQVRRQDIRTEACFTDHAAATAYLTTVDPDLADGLPWFDGPRRDAGFTAIFTATGPHPMPGRGLQ
;
A
#
# COMPACT_ATOMS: atom_id res chain seq x y z
N MET A 1 -4.72 0.90 -17.99
CA MET A 1 -5.16 1.94 -17.04
C MET A 1 -6.50 1.49 -16.47
N ARG A 2 -6.54 1.08 -15.21
CA ARG A 2 -7.81 0.66 -14.59
C ARG A 2 -8.62 1.91 -14.27
N GLU A 3 -9.88 1.95 -14.66
CA GLU A 3 -10.77 3.06 -14.31
C GLU A 3 -11.05 3.05 -12.79
N ARG A 4 -11.26 4.24 -12.19
CA ARG A 4 -11.56 4.38 -10.72
C ARG A 4 -12.75 3.52 -10.30
N SER A 5 -13.74 3.30 -11.17
CA SER A 5 -14.90 2.45 -10.94
C SER A 5 -14.53 0.98 -10.72
N VAL A 6 -13.57 0.44 -11.49
CA VAL A 6 -13.12 -0.97 -11.37
C VAL A 6 -12.39 -1.19 -10.05
N VAL A 7 -11.56 -0.23 -9.62
CA VAL A 7 -10.88 -0.31 -8.32
C VAL A 7 -11.89 -0.22 -7.18
N ALA A 8 -12.86 0.70 -7.25
CA ALA A 8 -13.91 0.83 -6.24
C ALA A 8 -14.76 -0.45 -6.11
N GLU A 9 -15.08 -1.12 -7.22
CA GLU A 9 -15.79 -2.41 -7.21
C GLU A 9 -14.95 -3.54 -6.61
N GLN A 10 -13.66 -3.59 -6.91
CA GLN A 10 -12.74 -4.59 -6.36
C GLN A 10 -12.64 -4.53 -4.83
N TYR A 11 -12.79 -3.33 -4.25
CA TYR A 11 -12.74 -3.06 -2.81
C TYR A 11 -14.10 -2.68 -2.21
N ALA A 12 -15.20 -3.05 -2.88
CA ALA A 12 -16.56 -2.78 -2.40
C ALA A 12 -16.91 -3.52 -1.10
N THR A 13 -16.21 -4.62 -0.78
CA THR A 13 -16.38 -5.39 0.46
C THR A 13 -15.02 -5.66 1.12
N THR A 14 -15.03 -5.74 2.46
CA THR A 14 -13.82 -6.03 3.25
C THR A 14 -13.38 -7.50 3.17
N ASP A 15 -14.26 -8.42 2.78
CA ASP A 15 -14.01 -9.86 2.82
C ASP A 15 -12.89 -10.29 1.88
N ARG A 16 -12.93 -9.85 0.61
CA ARG A 16 -11.88 -10.14 -0.37
C ARG A 16 -10.54 -9.57 0.06
N PHE A 17 -10.55 -8.37 0.62
CA PHE A 17 -9.35 -7.72 1.12
C PHE A 17 -8.76 -8.51 2.29
N THR A 18 -9.58 -8.92 3.27
CA THR A 18 -9.15 -9.70 4.44
C THR A 18 -8.59 -11.06 4.03
N GLN A 19 -9.19 -11.75 3.05
CA GLN A 19 -8.65 -12.99 2.49
C GLN A 19 -7.27 -12.79 1.86
N ARG A 20 -7.07 -11.69 1.11
CA ARG A 20 -5.79 -11.40 0.45
C ARG A 20 -4.66 -11.10 1.43
N ILE A 21 -4.94 -10.45 2.54
CA ILE A 21 -3.89 -10.11 3.53
C ILE A 21 -3.63 -11.24 4.53
N GLY A 22 -4.62 -12.09 4.79
CA GLY A 22 -4.55 -13.12 5.84
C GLY A 22 -3.61 -14.30 5.56
N ILE A 23 -3.12 -14.43 4.32
CA ILE A 23 -2.19 -15.49 3.93
C ILE A 23 -0.72 -15.11 4.15
N TRP A 24 -0.44 -13.82 4.37
CA TRP A 24 0.92 -13.30 4.43
C TRP A 24 1.50 -13.40 5.83
N GLY A 25 2.74 -13.85 5.90
CA GLY A 25 3.56 -13.86 7.10
C GLY A 25 4.98 -13.34 6.80
N PRO A 26 5.78 -13.17 7.86
CA PRO A 26 7.19 -12.83 7.70
C PRO A 26 7.89 -13.94 6.92
N GLY A 27 8.81 -13.54 6.04
CA GLY A 27 9.68 -14.48 5.32
C GLY A 27 10.83 -14.97 6.19
N PRO A 28 11.89 -15.53 5.56
CA PRO A 28 13.02 -16.14 6.26
C PRO A 28 13.73 -15.21 7.27
N ASP A 29 13.65 -13.90 7.03
CA ASP A 29 14.30 -12.88 7.87
C ASP A 29 13.46 -12.53 9.12
N GLY A 30 12.25 -13.08 9.26
CA GLY A 30 11.33 -12.81 10.36
C GLY A 30 10.74 -11.40 10.38
N ILE A 31 10.92 -10.63 9.30
CA ILE A 31 10.46 -9.24 9.22
C ILE A 31 9.05 -9.20 8.60
N ASP A 32 8.11 -8.59 9.32
CA ASP A 32 6.80 -8.26 8.83
C ASP A 32 6.81 -6.83 8.22
N PRO A 33 6.43 -6.64 6.93
CA PRO A 33 6.51 -5.34 6.29
C PRO A 33 5.53 -4.31 6.88
N VAL A 34 4.39 -4.73 7.43
CA VAL A 34 3.44 -3.82 8.11
C VAL A 34 4.06 -3.32 9.41
N ILE A 35 4.69 -4.22 10.17
CA ILE A 35 5.40 -3.88 11.42
C ILE A 35 6.59 -2.97 11.10
N ALA A 36 7.38 -3.28 10.09
CA ALA A 36 8.53 -2.47 9.69
C ALA A 36 8.11 -1.05 9.27
N LEU A 37 7.03 -0.92 8.48
CA LEU A 37 6.47 0.38 8.10
C LEU A 37 5.96 1.15 9.32
N ARG A 38 5.16 0.51 10.17
CA ARG A 38 4.65 1.10 11.43
C ARG A 38 5.79 1.67 12.28
N ASP A 39 6.83 0.87 12.51
CA ASP A 39 7.95 1.26 13.36
C ASP A 39 8.76 2.40 12.74
N ALA A 40 8.92 2.41 11.41
CA ALA A 40 9.55 3.51 10.69
C ALA A 40 8.75 4.82 10.82
N VAL A 41 7.42 4.76 10.75
CA VAL A 41 6.54 5.92 10.96
C VAL A 41 6.63 6.42 12.40
N ILE A 42 6.53 5.51 13.39
CA ILE A 42 6.59 5.86 14.83
C ILE A 42 7.93 6.49 15.20
N ALA A 43 9.04 6.00 14.64
CA ALA A 43 10.39 6.51 14.89
C ALA A 43 10.59 7.97 14.45
N LEU A 44 9.74 8.49 13.56
CA LEU A 44 9.77 9.90 13.15
C LEU A 44 9.00 10.82 14.11
N GLU A 45 8.23 10.27 15.06
CA GLU A 45 7.38 11.00 16.01
C GLU A 45 6.53 12.10 15.34
N PRO A 46 5.81 11.80 14.24
CA PRO A 46 5.08 12.80 13.46
C PRO A 46 3.92 13.39 14.26
N HIS A 47 3.70 14.70 14.12
CA HIS A 47 2.49 15.34 14.63
C HIS A 47 1.29 15.15 13.71
N ARG A 48 1.53 15.03 12.39
CA ARG A 48 0.48 14.91 11.38
C ARG A 48 0.83 13.86 10.34
N VAL A 49 -0.07 12.91 10.16
CA VAL A 49 0.06 11.82 9.19
C VAL A 49 -1.12 11.83 8.23
N VAL A 50 -0.86 11.61 6.95
CA VAL A 50 -1.89 11.29 5.94
C VAL A 50 -1.61 9.90 5.38
N GLU A 51 -2.60 9.02 5.40
CA GLU A 51 -2.56 7.72 4.74
C GLU A 51 -3.50 7.70 3.54
N MET A 52 -2.95 7.42 2.36
CA MET A 52 -3.65 7.21 1.11
C MET A 52 -3.96 5.73 0.93
N GLY A 53 -5.23 5.37 0.75
CA GLY A 53 -5.65 3.98 0.61
C GLY A 53 -5.50 3.19 1.91
N CYS A 54 -6.15 3.66 2.99
CA CYS A 54 -5.99 3.09 4.33
C CYS A 54 -6.58 1.67 4.50
N GLY A 55 -7.38 1.20 3.53
CA GLY A 55 -8.04 -0.10 3.63
C GLY A 55 -8.86 -0.23 4.91
N THR A 56 -8.65 -1.31 5.65
CA THR A 56 -9.37 -1.58 6.91
C THR A 56 -8.82 -0.81 8.12
N GLY A 57 -7.83 0.06 7.92
CA GLY A 57 -7.27 0.91 8.99
C GLY A 57 -6.33 0.20 9.96
N LEU A 58 -5.80 -0.96 9.59
CA LEU A 58 -4.90 -1.74 10.46
C LEU A 58 -3.65 -0.94 10.83
N LEU A 59 -2.99 -0.32 9.86
CA LEU A 59 -1.80 0.50 10.09
C LEU A 59 -2.14 1.76 10.90
N ALA A 60 -3.20 2.49 10.50
CA ALA A 60 -3.69 3.66 11.19
C ALA A 60 -3.95 3.38 12.69
N ALA A 61 -4.65 2.27 12.99
CA ALA A 61 -4.95 1.90 14.37
C ALA A 61 -3.69 1.58 15.19
N GLN A 62 -2.67 0.97 14.57
CA GLN A 62 -1.41 0.67 15.26
C GLN A 62 -0.58 1.93 15.52
N VAL A 63 -0.50 2.84 14.54
CA VAL A 63 0.24 4.11 14.69
C VAL A 63 -0.46 5.01 15.70
N CYS A 64 -1.78 5.21 15.62
CA CYS A 64 -2.53 6.04 16.58
C CYS A 64 -2.46 5.51 18.01
N ARG A 65 -2.37 4.19 18.20
CA ARG A 65 -2.18 3.62 19.54
C ARG A 65 -0.80 3.96 20.13
N ALA A 66 0.22 3.99 19.28
CA ALA A 66 1.59 4.32 19.69
C ALA A 66 1.81 5.83 19.83
N LEU A 67 1.12 6.64 19.03
CA LEU A 67 1.22 8.09 18.98
C LEU A 67 -0.17 8.72 19.18
N PRO A 68 -0.72 8.73 20.41
CA PRO A 68 -2.11 9.16 20.66
C PRO A 68 -2.37 10.65 20.38
N GLU A 69 -1.34 11.48 20.37
CA GLU A 69 -1.42 12.92 20.08
C GLU A 69 -1.24 13.24 18.58
N CYS A 70 -0.98 12.22 17.74
CA CYS A 70 -0.81 12.41 16.31
C CYS A 70 -2.16 12.68 15.64
N ASP A 71 -2.26 13.76 14.86
CA ASP A 71 -3.40 14.02 14.00
C ASP A 71 -3.30 13.15 12.73
N TYR A 72 -3.93 11.99 12.78
CA TYR A 72 -3.89 10.99 11.70
C TYR A 72 -5.13 11.09 10.81
N LEU A 73 -4.91 11.38 9.51
CA LEU A 73 -5.94 11.37 8.48
C LEU A 73 -5.76 10.13 7.59
N ALA A 74 -6.71 9.22 7.65
CA ALA A 74 -6.78 8.06 6.78
C ALA A 74 -7.78 8.32 5.64
N THR A 75 -7.37 8.08 4.40
CA THR A 75 -8.24 8.24 3.23
C THR A 75 -8.33 6.96 2.41
N ASP A 76 -9.49 6.68 1.85
CA ASP A 76 -9.70 5.58 0.90
C ASP A 76 -10.79 5.98 -0.11
N LEU A 77 -10.79 5.38 -1.31
CA LEU A 77 -11.87 5.56 -2.29
C LEU A 77 -13.14 4.78 -1.91
N SER A 78 -12.98 3.69 -1.14
CA SER A 78 -14.08 2.82 -0.72
C SER A 78 -14.73 3.32 0.57
N PRO A 79 -16.03 3.67 0.56
CA PRO A 79 -16.76 3.97 1.80
C PRO A 79 -16.76 2.81 2.80
N ALA A 80 -16.71 1.55 2.32
CA ALA A 80 -16.66 0.37 3.16
C ALA A 80 -15.31 0.29 3.92
N MET A 81 -14.19 0.62 3.27
CA MET A 81 -12.88 0.67 3.91
C MET A 81 -12.80 1.80 4.94
N VAL A 82 -13.33 2.98 4.61
CA VAL A 82 -13.43 4.09 5.57
C VAL A 82 -14.26 3.70 6.79
N ALA A 83 -15.41 3.04 6.58
CA ALA A 83 -16.25 2.56 7.68
C ALA A 83 -15.51 1.51 8.54
N ALA A 84 -14.76 0.59 7.93
CA ALA A 84 -13.94 -0.38 8.63
C ALA A 84 -12.82 0.30 9.46
N THR A 85 -12.18 1.32 8.90
CA THR A 85 -11.15 2.12 9.61
C THR A 85 -11.76 2.80 10.84
N VAL A 86 -12.93 3.43 10.72
CA VAL A 86 -13.66 4.03 11.86
C VAL A 86 -14.00 2.96 12.91
N ALA A 87 -14.41 1.77 12.47
CA ALA A 87 -14.78 0.66 13.37
C ALA A 87 -13.60 0.10 14.19
N THR A 88 -12.35 0.43 13.86
CA THR A 88 -11.18 0.08 14.68
C THR A 88 -11.21 0.72 16.07
N GLY A 89 -11.99 1.80 16.26
CA GLY A 89 -12.04 2.58 17.50
C GLY A 89 -10.78 3.39 17.80
N ALA A 90 -9.84 3.45 16.87
CA ALA A 90 -8.65 4.29 17.02
C ALA A 90 -8.98 5.78 16.88
N THR A 91 -8.13 6.64 17.47
CA THR A 91 -8.23 8.10 17.33
C THR A 91 -7.73 8.52 15.93
N VAL A 92 -8.48 8.16 14.90
CA VAL A 92 -8.16 8.43 13.50
C VAL A 92 -9.31 9.18 12.84
N ARG A 93 -8.99 10.19 12.05
CA ARG A 93 -9.95 10.81 11.14
C ARG A 93 -9.93 10.00 9.84
N ALA A 94 -11.05 9.36 9.51
CA ALA A 94 -11.16 8.59 8.27
C ALA A 94 -12.20 9.22 7.35
N MET A 95 -11.88 9.35 6.05
CA MET A 95 -12.79 9.93 5.07
C MET A 95 -12.58 9.39 3.66
N VAL A 96 -13.66 9.41 2.88
CA VAL A 96 -13.61 9.05 1.46
C VAL A 96 -12.96 10.19 0.69
N ALA A 97 -11.80 9.91 0.10
CA ALA A 97 -11.11 10.86 -0.75
C ALA A 97 -10.22 10.14 -1.79
N PRO A 98 -10.09 10.69 -3.00
CA PRO A 98 -9.14 10.17 -3.98
C PRO A 98 -7.71 10.59 -3.60
N ALA A 99 -6.74 9.72 -3.91
CA ALA A 99 -5.33 9.93 -3.53
C ALA A 99 -4.66 11.09 -4.29
N ASP A 100 -5.21 11.49 -5.45
CA ASP A 100 -4.73 12.62 -6.25
C ASP A 100 -5.32 13.99 -5.84
N THR A 101 -6.15 14.01 -4.79
CA THR A 101 -6.78 15.25 -4.27
C THR A 101 -7.13 15.05 -2.79
N LEU A 102 -6.15 15.29 -1.94
CA LEU A 102 -6.29 15.11 -0.49
C LEU A 102 -6.94 16.35 0.16
N PRO A 103 -7.80 16.17 1.16
CA PRO A 103 -8.55 17.25 1.79
C PRO A 103 -7.74 17.99 2.87
N VAL A 104 -6.48 18.27 2.59
CA VAL A 104 -5.56 19.02 3.47
C VAL A 104 -4.77 20.07 2.69
N ALA A 105 -4.30 21.08 3.39
CA ALA A 105 -3.52 22.18 2.81
C ALA A 105 -2.13 21.71 2.36
N ASP A 106 -1.47 22.53 1.54
CA ASP A 106 -0.07 22.37 1.18
C ASP A 106 0.80 22.39 2.44
N GLY A 107 1.77 21.49 2.52
CA GLY A 107 2.69 21.41 3.65
C GLY A 107 2.03 21.09 5.00
N TRP A 108 0.92 20.35 4.99
CA TRP A 108 0.20 20.01 6.22
C TRP A 108 0.81 18.81 6.96
N ALA A 109 1.30 17.79 6.24
CA ALA A 109 1.69 16.51 6.80
C ALA A 109 3.20 16.40 7.06
N ASP A 110 3.59 15.85 8.19
CA ASP A 110 4.97 15.45 8.46
C ASP A 110 5.30 14.12 7.79
N VAL A 111 4.30 13.23 7.71
CA VAL A 111 4.40 11.92 7.05
C VAL A 111 3.19 11.69 6.14
N VAL A 112 3.47 11.20 4.93
CA VAL A 112 2.45 10.65 4.01
C VAL A 112 2.76 9.18 3.79
N ILE A 113 1.72 8.34 3.75
CA ILE A 113 1.84 6.89 3.56
C ILE A 113 0.97 6.48 2.38
N ALA A 114 1.53 5.65 1.48
CA ALA A 114 0.81 4.95 0.42
C ALA A 114 1.25 3.47 0.41
N ALA A 115 0.53 2.62 1.13
CA ALA A 115 0.89 1.22 1.33
C ALA A 115 0.05 0.30 0.42
N TRP A 116 0.69 -0.40 -0.51
CA TRP A 116 0.10 -1.35 -1.46
C TRP A 116 -1.07 -0.80 -2.28
N MET A 117 -1.03 0.49 -2.63
CA MET A 117 -2.12 1.14 -3.37
C MET A 117 -1.69 1.84 -4.66
N LEU A 118 -0.42 2.29 -4.80
CA LEU A 118 0.04 3.10 -5.93
C LEU A 118 -0.07 2.39 -7.29
N TYR A 119 -0.01 1.08 -7.32
CA TYR A 119 -0.19 0.32 -8.57
C TYR A 119 -1.67 0.24 -9.04
N HIS A 120 -2.61 0.69 -8.22
CA HIS A 120 -4.05 0.74 -8.55
C HIS A 120 -4.52 2.09 -9.07
N VAL A 121 -3.76 3.16 -8.83
CA VAL A 121 -4.21 4.52 -9.18
C VAL A 121 -4.19 4.75 -10.70
N PRO A 122 -5.14 5.52 -11.26
CA PRO A 122 -5.19 5.77 -12.69
C PRO A 122 -4.08 6.72 -13.17
N ASP A 123 -3.68 7.68 -12.32
CA ASP A 123 -2.62 8.67 -12.59
C ASP A 123 -1.62 8.66 -11.44
N LEU A 124 -0.53 7.92 -11.63
CA LEU A 124 0.50 7.73 -10.62
C LEU A 124 1.28 9.03 -10.36
N ASP A 125 1.58 9.79 -11.41
CA ASP A 125 2.33 11.04 -11.29
C ASP A 125 1.51 12.09 -10.52
N ALA A 126 0.20 12.18 -10.75
CA ALA A 126 -0.69 13.06 -10.01
C ALA A 126 -0.76 12.70 -8.50
N VAL A 127 -0.82 11.40 -8.16
CA VAL A 127 -0.85 10.96 -6.77
C VAL A 127 0.47 11.24 -6.05
N ILE A 128 1.61 11.02 -6.72
CA ILE A 128 2.93 11.31 -6.13
C ILE A 128 3.13 12.83 -5.97
N ALA A 129 2.66 13.63 -6.93
CA ALA A 129 2.69 15.09 -6.82
C ALA A 129 1.80 15.59 -5.67
N GLU A 130 0.65 14.96 -5.44
CA GLU A 130 -0.24 15.27 -4.33
C GLU A 130 0.40 14.93 -2.98
N ALA A 131 1.08 13.75 -2.88
CA ALA A 131 1.86 13.40 -1.69
C ALA A 131 2.92 14.46 -1.39
N ALA A 132 3.64 14.91 -2.41
CA ALA A 132 4.65 15.97 -2.28
C ALA A 132 4.04 17.32 -1.88
N ARG A 133 2.85 17.67 -2.42
CA ARG A 133 2.14 18.93 -2.10
C ARG A 133 1.77 19.02 -0.62
N VAL A 134 1.25 17.94 -0.06
CA VAL A 134 0.77 17.94 1.33
C VAL A 134 1.88 17.78 2.35
N LEU A 135 3.08 17.34 1.94
CA LEU A 135 4.23 17.21 2.84
C LEU A 135 4.83 18.55 3.24
N THR A 136 5.21 18.68 4.51
CA THR A 136 6.10 19.74 4.96
C THR A 136 7.46 19.65 4.25
N PRO A 137 8.26 20.73 4.17
CA PRO A 137 9.57 20.70 3.50
C PRO A 137 10.53 19.64 4.03
N GLY A 138 10.42 19.25 5.32
CA GLY A 138 11.19 18.18 5.96
C GLY A 138 10.44 16.85 6.06
N GLY A 139 9.25 16.75 5.50
CA GLY A 139 8.37 15.59 5.64
C GLY A 139 8.86 14.36 4.86
N THR A 140 8.30 13.22 5.21
CA THR A 140 8.66 11.91 4.67
C THR A 140 7.47 11.25 3.98
N PHE A 141 7.67 10.75 2.77
CA PHE A 141 6.72 9.89 2.06
C PHE A 141 7.16 8.43 2.16
N PHE A 142 6.30 7.58 2.70
CA PHE A 142 6.44 6.13 2.66
C PHE A 142 5.57 5.55 1.56
N ALA A 143 6.18 4.84 0.60
CA ALA A 143 5.47 4.10 -0.43
C ALA A 143 5.83 2.62 -0.32
N VAL A 144 4.82 1.74 -0.22
CA VAL A 144 5.03 0.30 -0.11
C VAL A 144 4.40 -0.40 -1.29
N THR A 145 5.14 -1.35 -1.86
CA THR A 145 4.68 -2.13 -3.00
C THR A 145 5.33 -3.51 -3.04
N ASN A 146 4.82 -4.36 -3.92
CA ASN A 146 5.42 -5.66 -4.18
C ASN A 146 6.42 -5.59 -5.35
N GLY A 147 7.34 -6.56 -5.42
CA GLY A 147 8.21 -6.76 -6.56
C GLY A 147 7.55 -7.56 -7.68
N ASP A 148 8.14 -7.50 -8.87
CA ASP A 148 7.65 -8.21 -10.06
C ASP A 148 7.61 -9.74 -9.87
N GLU A 149 8.51 -10.27 -9.02
CA GLU A 149 8.58 -11.72 -8.69
C GLU A 149 7.74 -12.14 -7.48
N HIS A 150 6.88 -11.25 -6.99
CA HIS A 150 5.96 -11.56 -5.90
C HIS A 150 5.01 -12.69 -6.28
N LEU A 151 5.06 -13.84 -5.56
CA LEU A 151 4.35 -15.08 -5.87
C LEU A 151 4.72 -15.72 -7.23
N ALA A 152 5.94 -15.50 -7.72
CA ALA A 152 6.34 -15.94 -9.05
C ALA A 152 6.10 -17.44 -9.29
N THR A 153 6.35 -18.31 -8.28
CA THR A 153 6.17 -19.75 -8.40
C THR A 153 4.68 -20.13 -8.51
N LEU A 154 3.82 -19.56 -7.65
CA LEU A 154 2.37 -19.79 -7.72
C LEU A 154 1.78 -19.34 -9.07
N LEU A 155 2.19 -18.15 -9.52
CA LEU A 155 1.73 -17.58 -10.78
C LEU A 155 2.21 -18.39 -11.98
N ALA A 156 3.47 -18.85 -11.98
CA ALA A 156 4.01 -19.69 -13.03
C ALA A 156 3.27 -21.04 -13.12
N ASP A 157 2.98 -21.68 -11.99
CA ASP A 157 2.20 -22.92 -11.94
C ASP A 157 0.78 -22.72 -12.47
N ALA A 158 0.18 -21.55 -12.23
CA ALA A 158 -1.12 -21.16 -12.77
C ALA A 158 -1.07 -20.67 -14.23
N GLY A 159 0.08 -20.79 -14.90
CA GLY A 159 0.24 -20.44 -16.32
C GLY A 159 0.48 -18.95 -16.59
N SER A 160 0.81 -18.15 -15.55
CA SER A 160 1.11 -16.72 -15.70
C SER A 160 2.60 -16.42 -15.56
N GLY A 161 3.02 -15.30 -16.13
CA GLY A 161 4.34 -14.71 -15.87
C GLY A 161 4.33 -13.72 -14.69
N PRO A 162 5.48 -13.07 -14.43
CA PRO A 162 5.59 -12.01 -13.42
C PRO A 162 4.59 -10.88 -13.65
N VAL A 163 3.99 -10.38 -12.58
CA VAL A 163 3.02 -9.27 -12.63
C VAL A 163 3.79 -7.95 -12.61
N ARG A 164 3.86 -7.29 -13.76
CA ARG A 164 4.47 -5.96 -13.87
C ARG A 164 3.42 -4.88 -13.66
N THR A 165 3.71 -3.96 -12.75
CA THR A 165 2.81 -2.85 -12.43
C THR A 165 3.49 -1.50 -12.69
N GLN A 166 2.68 -0.44 -12.76
CA GLN A 166 3.20 0.93 -12.92
C GLN A 166 4.04 1.40 -11.72
N PHE A 167 3.87 0.75 -10.55
CA PHE A 167 4.66 1.00 -9.35
C PHE A 167 5.01 -0.34 -8.69
N SER A 168 6.25 -0.76 -8.82
CA SER A 168 6.80 -2.01 -8.27
C SER A 168 8.12 -1.75 -7.55
N ALA A 169 8.66 -2.77 -6.89
CA ALA A 169 9.97 -2.68 -6.27
C ALA A 169 11.07 -2.31 -7.28
N GLU A 170 10.92 -2.72 -8.54
CA GLU A 170 11.91 -2.55 -9.60
C GLU A 170 11.92 -1.12 -10.16
N ASN A 171 10.77 -0.46 -10.24
CA ASN A 171 10.64 0.87 -10.85
C ASN A 171 10.40 2.01 -9.84
N GLY A 172 9.97 1.69 -8.61
CA GLY A 172 9.50 2.67 -7.63
C GLY A 172 10.51 3.75 -7.28
N ALA A 173 11.80 3.42 -7.16
CA ALA A 173 12.83 4.42 -6.88
C ALA A 173 12.96 5.46 -8.00
N ALA A 174 12.91 5.03 -9.27
CA ALA A 174 12.98 5.93 -10.42
C ALA A 174 11.71 6.78 -10.55
N VAL A 175 10.55 6.20 -10.23
CA VAL A 175 9.27 6.91 -10.24
C VAL A 175 9.25 7.99 -9.17
N LEU A 176 9.59 7.66 -7.92
CA LEU A 176 9.63 8.61 -6.81
C LEU A 176 10.71 9.69 -7.00
N GLY A 177 11.85 9.34 -7.59
CA GLY A 177 12.96 10.27 -7.87
C GLY A 177 12.60 11.42 -8.84
N ARG A 178 11.45 11.35 -9.52
CA ARG A 178 10.94 12.47 -10.33
C ARG A 178 10.42 13.63 -9.46
N GLN A 179 9.94 13.31 -8.25
CA GLN A 179 9.30 14.27 -7.35
C GLN A 179 10.06 14.50 -6.04
N PHE A 180 10.95 13.57 -5.65
CA PHE A 180 11.71 13.62 -4.41
C PHE A 180 13.21 13.56 -4.66
N SER A 181 13.98 14.38 -3.94
CA SER A 181 15.44 14.49 -4.11
C SER A 181 16.20 13.30 -3.49
N GLN A 182 15.60 12.61 -2.52
CA GLN A 182 16.19 11.44 -1.87
C GLN A 182 15.15 10.32 -1.82
N VAL A 183 15.55 9.14 -2.29
CA VAL A 183 14.73 7.92 -2.22
C VAL A 183 15.60 6.80 -1.68
N ARG A 184 15.19 6.20 -0.57
CA ARG A 184 15.79 4.99 0.00
C ARG A 184 14.83 3.84 -0.17
N ARG A 185 15.36 2.63 -0.27
CA ARG A 185 14.58 1.40 -0.43
C ARG A 185 15.02 0.38 0.61
N GLN A 186 14.06 -0.27 1.24
CA GLN A 186 14.24 -1.46 2.08
C GLN A 186 13.48 -2.62 1.45
N ASP A 187 14.18 -3.71 1.19
CA ASP A 187 13.60 -4.94 0.66
C ASP A 187 13.27 -5.89 1.80
N ILE A 188 12.07 -6.48 1.74
CA ILE A 188 11.58 -7.42 2.74
C ILE A 188 11.04 -8.66 2.01
N ARG A 189 11.56 -9.83 2.38
CA ARG A 189 11.01 -11.10 1.95
C ARG A 189 9.83 -11.46 2.82
N THR A 190 8.76 -11.90 2.19
CA THR A 190 7.55 -12.38 2.85
C THR A 190 7.23 -13.79 2.39
N GLU A 191 6.32 -14.47 3.07
CA GLU A 191 5.87 -15.79 2.70
C GLU A 191 4.34 -15.83 2.71
N ALA A 192 3.76 -16.32 1.61
CA ALA A 192 2.35 -16.65 1.55
C ALA A 192 2.15 -18.11 1.96
N CYS A 193 1.23 -18.36 2.90
CA CYS A 193 0.91 -19.69 3.38
C CYS A 193 -0.51 -20.06 3.00
N PHE A 194 -0.65 -21.05 2.13
CA PHE A 194 -1.94 -21.63 1.74
C PHE A 194 -2.12 -22.94 2.46
N THR A 195 -3.26 -23.16 3.11
CA THR A 195 -3.57 -24.40 3.84
C THR A 195 -3.75 -25.58 2.91
N ASP A 196 -4.23 -25.34 1.70
CA ASP A 196 -4.54 -26.34 0.69
C ASP A 196 -4.70 -25.69 -0.70
N HIS A 197 -4.97 -26.52 -1.70
CA HIS A 197 -5.23 -26.07 -3.07
C HIS A 197 -6.42 -25.11 -3.16
N ALA A 198 -7.49 -25.32 -2.40
CA ALA A 198 -8.68 -24.49 -2.44
C ALA A 198 -8.37 -23.06 -1.94
N ALA A 199 -7.54 -22.90 -0.91
CA ALA A 199 -7.10 -21.61 -0.41
C ALA A 199 -6.24 -20.85 -1.44
N ALA A 200 -5.34 -21.55 -2.16
CA ALA A 200 -4.53 -20.96 -3.21
C ALA A 200 -5.40 -20.53 -4.43
N THR A 201 -6.32 -21.38 -4.85
CA THR A 201 -7.29 -21.09 -5.92
C THR A 201 -8.17 -19.88 -5.57
N ALA A 202 -8.69 -19.84 -4.33
CA ALA A 202 -9.49 -18.70 -3.84
C ALA A 202 -8.69 -17.40 -3.86
N TYR A 203 -7.42 -17.42 -3.50
CA TYR A 203 -6.54 -16.27 -3.60
C TYR A 203 -6.34 -15.83 -5.06
N LEU A 204 -6.01 -16.75 -5.97
CA LEU A 204 -5.82 -16.46 -7.39
C LEU A 204 -7.08 -15.85 -8.01
N THR A 205 -8.27 -16.33 -7.64
CA THR A 205 -9.55 -15.75 -8.08
C THR A 205 -9.68 -14.26 -7.70
N THR A 206 -9.04 -13.82 -6.61
CA THR A 206 -9.03 -12.39 -6.24
C THR A 206 -8.07 -11.56 -7.08
N VAL A 207 -7.06 -12.20 -7.69
CA VAL A 207 -6.06 -11.56 -8.57
C VAL A 207 -6.59 -11.53 -10.01
N ASP A 208 -6.89 -12.72 -10.54
CA ASP A 208 -7.46 -12.95 -11.85
C ASP A 208 -8.20 -14.29 -11.83
N PRO A 209 -9.52 -14.35 -12.09
CA PRO A 209 -10.28 -15.59 -12.11
C PRO A 209 -9.73 -16.65 -13.06
N ASP A 210 -9.18 -16.24 -14.21
CA ASP A 210 -8.66 -17.18 -15.21
C ASP A 210 -7.41 -17.93 -14.71
N LEU A 211 -6.64 -17.33 -13.79
CA LEU A 211 -5.48 -17.97 -13.17
C LEU A 211 -5.88 -19.08 -12.20
N ALA A 212 -7.03 -18.95 -11.55
CA ALA A 212 -7.52 -19.95 -10.61
C ALA A 212 -7.76 -21.30 -11.29
N ASP A 213 -8.30 -21.28 -12.51
CA ASP A 213 -8.59 -22.48 -13.29
C ASP A 213 -7.31 -23.16 -13.84
N GLY A 214 -6.23 -22.38 -13.97
CA GLY A 214 -4.94 -22.86 -14.47
C GLY A 214 -4.07 -23.55 -13.41
N LEU A 215 -4.37 -23.41 -12.11
CA LEU A 215 -3.52 -23.93 -11.05
C LEU A 215 -3.62 -25.47 -10.94
N PRO A 216 -2.52 -26.23 -11.16
CA PRO A 216 -2.51 -27.67 -10.99
C PRO A 216 -2.83 -28.05 -9.56
N TRP A 217 -3.59 -29.16 -9.40
CA TRP A 217 -3.92 -29.66 -8.07
C TRP A 217 -2.67 -30.10 -7.30
N PHE A 218 -2.63 -29.79 -6.02
CA PHE A 218 -1.61 -30.23 -5.05
C PHE A 218 -2.26 -30.63 -3.73
N ASP A 219 -1.60 -31.50 -2.97
CA ASP A 219 -2.07 -31.96 -1.67
C ASP A 219 -1.33 -31.23 -0.54
N GLY A 220 -2.08 -30.92 0.54
CA GLY A 220 -1.56 -30.32 1.75
C GLY A 220 -1.22 -28.82 1.63
N PRO A 221 -0.49 -28.27 2.62
CA PRO A 221 -0.17 -26.87 2.66
C PRO A 221 0.93 -26.49 1.63
N ARG A 222 0.84 -25.27 1.12
CA ARG A 222 1.80 -24.70 0.18
C ARG A 222 2.32 -23.36 0.71
N ARG A 223 3.62 -23.10 0.46
CA ARG A 223 4.28 -21.84 0.78
C ARG A 223 4.92 -21.27 -0.47
N ASP A 224 4.66 -19.99 -0.73
CA ASP A 224 5.20 -19.27 -1.86
C ASP A 224 5.90 -17.98 -1.39
N ALA A 225 7.04 -17.69 -1.99
CA ALA A 225 7.82 -16.51 -1.67
C ALA A 225 7.10 -15.25 -2.12
N GLY A 226 7.06 -14.26 -1.24
CA GLY A 226 6.66 -12.90 -1.53
C GLY A 226 7.83 -11.93 -1.43
N PHE A 227 7.67 -10.78 -2.06
CA PHE A 227 8.66 -9.72 -2.03
C PHE A 227 7.98 -8.37 -1.93
N THR A 228 8.35 -7.59 -0.92
CA THR A 228 7.85 -6.24 -0.66
C THR A 228 9.00 -5.26 -0.56
N ALA A 229 8.82 -4.07 -1.11
CA ALA A 229 9.74 -2.96 -0.95
C ALA A 229 9.05 -1.80 -0.22
N ILE A 230 9.71 -1.26 0.79
CA ILE A 230 9.35 0.00 1.46
C ILE A 230 10.29 1.08 0.92
N PHE A 231 9.72 2.08 0.27
CA PHE A 231 10.43 3.27 -0.15
C PHE A 231 10.21 4.39 0.87
N THR A 232 11.31 5.05 1.24
CA THR A 232 11.31 6.28 2.04
C THR A 232 11.80 7.41 1.15
N ALA A 233 10.92 8.36 0.83
CA ALA A 233 11.24 9.49 -0.03
C ALA A 233 11.16 10.80 0.75
N THR A 234 12.16 11.67 0.60
CA THR A 234 12.26 12.96 1.29
C THR A 234 12.74 14.06 0.33
N GLY A 235 12.59 15.32 0.76
CA GLY A 235 12.95 16.48 -0.04
C GLY A 235 12.09 16.60 -1.29
N PRO A 236 10.77 16.85 -1.15
CA PRO A 236 9.91 17.06 -2.31
C PRO A 236 10.40 18.24 -3.13
N HIS A 237 10.43 18.09 -4.45
CA HIS A 237 10.76 19.18 -5.35
C HIS A 237 9.66 20.24 -5.30
N PRO A 238 10.01 21.53 -5.34
CA PRO A 238 9.00 22.59 -5.40
C PRO A 238 8.14 22.42 -6.66
N MET A 239 6.82 22.49 -6.49
CA MET A 239 5.89 22.42 -7.62
C MET A 239 6.17 23.55 -8.59
N PRO A 240 6.37 23.30 -9.90
CA PRO A 240 6.50 24.36 -10.88
C PRO A 240 5.20 25.18 -10.95
N GLY A 241 5.26 26.46 -10.53
CA GLY A 241 4.28 27.47 -10.92
C GLY A 241 3.03 27.64 -10.06
N ARG A 242 3.16 27.74 -8.73
CA ARG A 242 2.25 28.59 -7.94
C ARG A 242 3.06 29.70 -7.32
N GLY A 243 3.27 30.78 -8.09
CA GLY A 243 3.76 32.04 -7.55
C GLY A 243 2.81 32.50 -6.44
N LEU A 244 3.39 32.94 -5.35
CA LEU A 244 2.69 33.65 -4.27
C LEU A 244 1.91 34.82 -4.91
N GLN A 245 0.59 34.71 -4.94
CA GLN A 245 -0.30 35.87 -5.15
C GLN A 245 -0.83 36.33 -3.80
#